data_6c82e8a8b256ff91a5e95844d373a062
#
_entry.id   6c82e8a8b256ff91a5e95844d373a062
#
_cell.length_a   1.000
_cell.length_b   1.000
_cell.length_c   1.000
_cell.angle_alpha   90.00
_cell.angle_beta   90.00
_cell.angle_gamma   90.00
#
_symmetry.space_group_name_H-M   'P 1'
#
loop_
_entity.id
_entity.type
_entity.pdbx_description
1 polymer ?
#
loop_
_entity_poly.entity_id
_entity_poly.type
_entity_poly.pdbx_seq_one_letter_code
_entity_poly.pdbx_strand_id
1 'polypeptide(L)'
;SGPVIDEVTKKLEALGEINYFNNKYGVNEEYPCVYAMGDGNHSLATAKSCYEEIKKELGEEEALKHPSRYALVELVNIHSDALDFEPIHRVIFDCDVEHLLTQMYKRFTINTDGNGQKLTYITSAGEKTIYIEDATSNLAVGTLQSFLDDYLQEFAGKIDYIHGEE
;
A
#
# COMPACT_ATOMS: atom_id res chain seq x y z
N SER A 1 -32.35 -5.57 6.79
CA SER A 1 -32.01 -6.33 8.03
C SER A 1 -32.64 -7.71 7.96
N GLY A 2 -31.93 -8.71 8.40
CA GLY A 2 -32.39 -10.09 8.45
C GLY A 2 -31.35 -10.94 9.19
N PRO A 3 -31.73 -12.13 9.66
CA PRO A 3 -30.87 -12.95 10.52
C PRO A 3 -29.51 -13.28 9.90
N VAL A 4 -29.40 -13.33 8.58
CA VAL A 4 -28.12 -13.54 7.87
C VAL A 4 -27.21 -12.33 7.99
N ILE A 5 -27.75 -11.11 7.83
CA ILE A 5 -26.98 -9.88 7.99
C ILE A 5 -26.47 -9.74 9.42
N ASP A 6 -27.33 -10.01 10.39
CA ASP A 6 -26.95 -9.93 11.82
C ASP A 6 -25.87 -10.96 12.18
N GLU A 7 -25.92 -12.16 11.60
CA GLU A 7 -24.90 -13.19 11.77
C GLU A 7 -23.56 -12.78 11.15
N VAL A 8 -23.58 -12.26 9.92
CA VAL A 8 -22.38 -11.75 9.22
C VAL A 8 -21.75 -10.61 10.00
N THR A 9 -22.56 -9.63 10.44
CA THR A 9 -22.09 -8.49 11.24
C THR A 9 -21.38 -8.96 12.52
N LYS A 10 -21.99 -9.89 13.27
CA LYS A 10 -21.38 -10.43 14.47
C LYS A 10 -20.05 -11.14 14.22
N LYS A 11 -19.93 -11.87 13.11
CA LYS A 11 -18.67 -12.52 12.73
C LYS A 11 -17.58 -11.51 12.37
N LEU A 12 -17.95 -10.44 11.66
CA LEU A 12 -17.03 -9.36 11.32
C LEU A 12 -16.55 -8.62 12.60
N GLU A 13 -17.46 -8.28 13.49
CA GLU A 13 -17.13 -7.65 14.77
C GLU A 13 -16.19 -8.55 15.62
N ALA A 14 -16.46 -9.85 15.68
CA ALA A 14 -15.63 -10.79 16.43
C ALA A 14 -14.20 -10.90 15.91
N LEU A 15 -13.97 -10.75 14.59
CA LEU A 15 -12.61 -10.73 14.01
C LEU A 15 -11.80 -9.52 14.46
N GLY A 16 -12.46 -8.39 14.74
CA GLY A 16 -11.85 -7.14 15.20
C GLY A 16 -11.69 -7.04 16.73
N GLU A 17 -12.17 -8.05 17.50
CA GLU A 17 -12.01 -8.04 18.95
C GLU A 17 -10.52 -8.25 19.31
N ILE A 18 -9.97 -7.35 20.13
CA ILE A 18 -8.53 -7.25 20.40
C ILE A 18 -7.92 -8.55 20.91
N ASN A 19 -8.56 -9.19 21.89
CA ASN A 19 -8.01 -10.43 22.46
C ASN A 19 -8.08 -11.58 21.46
N TYR A 20 -9.17 -11.67 20.69
CA TYR A 20 -9.31 -12.66 19.63
C TYR A 20 -8.25 -12.46 18.55
N PHE A 21 -8.06 -11.22 18.09
CA PHE A 21 -7.08 -10.86 17.08
C PHE A 21 -5.65 -11.20 17.55
N ASN A 22 -5.26 -10.73 18.73
CA ASN A 22 -3.94 -10.95 19.29
C ASN A 22 -3.63 -12.44 19.51
N ASN A 23 -4.58 -13.20 20.01
CA ASN A 23 -4.42 -14.65 20.19
C ASN A 23 -4.31 -15.38 18.85
N LYS A 24 -5.13 -15.01 17.86
CA LYS A 24 -5.17 -15.65 16.54
C LYS A 24 -3.88 -15.45 15.76
N TYR A 25 -3.33 -14.23 15.79
CA TYR A 25 -2.16 -13.86 14.98
C TYR A 25 -0.85 -13.83 15.78
N GLY A 26 -0.89 -14.11 17.08
CA GLY A 26 0.31 -14.16 17.94
C GLY A 26 1.00 -12.80 18.10
N VAL A 27 0.22 -11.71 18.10
CA VAL A 27 0.69 -10.33 18.22
C VAL A 27 0.18 -9.68 19.50
N ASN A 28 0.60 -8.44 19.76
CA ASN A 28 0.13 -7.65 20.90
C ASN A 28 -0.21 -6.23 20.41
N GLU A 29 -1.24 -6.15 19.58
CA GLU A 29 -1.72 -4.89 19.03
C GLU A 29 -2.76 -4.25 19.95
N GLU A 30 -2.68 -2.95 20.11
CA GLU A 30 -3.65 -2.16 20.86
C GLU A 30 -4.85 -1.74 19.98
N TYR A 31 -4.57 -1.55 18.67
CA TYR A 31 -5.56 -1.15 17.66
C TYR A 31 -5.41 -2.00 16.39
N PRO A 32 -5.99 -3.23 16.38
CA PRO A 32 -5.82 -4.13 15.25
C PRO A 32 -6.49 -3.60 13.99
N CYS A 33 -5.72 -3.48 12.91
CA CYS A 33 -6.26 -3.22 11.58
C CYS A 33 -6.60 -4.56 10.93
N VAL A 34 -7.87 -4.91 10.86
CA VAL A 34 -8.32 -6.22 10.35
C VAL A 34 -8.73 -6.15 8.90
N TYR A 35 -9.33 -5.03 8.49
CA TYR A 35 -10.00 -4.90 7.21
C TYR A 35 -9.42 -3.79 6.37
N ALA A 36 -9.36 -4.05 5.07
CA ALA A 36 -9.19 -3.03 4.06
C ALA A 36 -10.33 -3.09 3.04
N MET A 37 -10.59 -1.99 2.37
CA MET A 37 -11.45 -1.98 1.20
C MET A 37 -10.63 -2.38 -0.02
N GLY A 38 -11.00 -3.49 -0.64
CA GLY A 38 -10.52 -3.89 -1.96
C GLY A 38 -11.11 -2.98 -3.04
N ASP A 39 -10.37 -2.76 -4.12
CA ASP A 39 -10.74 -1.90 -5.26
C ASP A 39 -11.18 -0.50 -4.83
N GLY A 40 -10.24 0.36 -4.47
CA GLY A 40 -10.81 1.44 -3.75
C GLY A 40 -10.45 2.85 -4.12
N ASN A 41 -9.19 3.20 -4.24
CA ASN A 41 -8.83 4.60 -4.14
C ASN A 41 -9.43 5.48 -5.24
N HIS A 42 -9.35 5.07 -6.51
CA HIS A 42 -9.90 5.85 -7.61
C HIS A 42 -11.43 5.77 -7.67
N SER A 43 -12.00 4.59 -7.50
CA SER A 43 -13.46 4.39 -7.52
C SER A 43 -14.14 5.13 -6.37
N LEU A 44 -13.59 5.07 -5.16
CA LEU A 44 -14.11 5.79 -3.99
C LEU A 44 -13.93 7.30 -4.10
N ALA A 45 -12.79 7.77 -4.65
CA ALA A 45 -12.57 9.19 -4.90
C ALA A 45 -13.59 9.74 -5.92
N THR A 46 -13.87 8.98 -6.99
CA THR A 46 -14.88 9.32 -7.98
C THR A 46 -16.29 9.34 -7.37
N ALA A 47 -16.65 8.29 -6.63
CA ALA A 47 -17.95 8.24 -5.95
C ALA A 47 -18.14 9.41 -4.97
N LYS A 48 -17.10 9.78 -4.21
CA LYS A 48 -17.12 10.95 -3.34
C LYS A 48 -17.33 12.24 -4.13
N SER A 49 -16.60 12.42 -5.24
CA SER A 49 -16.74 13.62 -6.08
C SER A 49 -18.16 13.75 -6.64
N CYS A 50 -18.75 12.67 -7.14
CA CYS A 50 -20.14 12.64 -7.61
C CYS A 50 -21.12 12.99 -6.48
N TYR A 51 -20.92 12.47 -5.27
CA TYR A 51 -21.76 12.80 -4.13
C TYR A 51 -21.67 14.29 -3.75
N GLU A 52 -20.48 14.86 -3.76
CA GLU A 52 -20.28 16.29 -3.43
C GLU A 52 -20.92 17.22 -4.48
N GLU A 53 -21.00 16.82 -5.74
CA GLU A 53 -21.73 17.57 -6.77
C GLU A 53 -23.25 17.52 -6.52
N ILE A 54 -23.79 16.32 -6.29
CA ILE A 54 -25.21 16.15 -5.94
C ILE A 54 -25.57 16.93 -4.67
N LYS A 55 -24.69 16.94 -3.68
CA LYS A 55 -24.88 17.71 -2.44
C LYS A 55 -24.99 19.21 -2.69
N LYS A 56 -24.24 19.76 -3.64
CA LYS A 56 -24.36 21.18 -4.04
C LYS A 56 -25.70 21.49 -4.68
N GLU A 57 -26.26 20.55 -5.45
CA GLU A 57 -27.55 20.73 -6.12
C GLU A 57 -28.74 20.57 -5.16
N LEU A 58 -28.74 19.54 -4.33
CA LEU A 58 -29.87 19.19 -3.46
C LEU A 58 -29.85 19.87 -2.08
N GLY A 59 -28.68 20.34 -1.64
CA GLY A 59 -28.47 20.78 -0.25
C GLY A 59 -28.14 19.59 0.68
N GLU A 60 -27.63 19.92 1.88
CA GLU A 60 -27.10 18.91 2.80
C GLU A 60 -28.15 17.89 3.28
N GLU A 61 -29.33 18.36 3.67
CA GLU A 61 -30.36 17.52 4.26
C GLU A 61 -30.91 16.47 3.26
N GLU A 62 -31.16 16.88 2.02
CA GLU A 62 -31.68 15.98 0.99
C GLU A 62 -30.56 15.04 0.45
N ALA A 63 -29.32 15.53 0.33
CA ALA A 63 -28.19 14.70 -0.08
C ALA A 63 -27.90 13.55 0.90
N LEU A 64 -28.14 13.73 2.20
CA LEU A 64 -27.99 12.67 3.20
C LEU A 64 -28.94 11.49 2.97
N LYS A 65 -30.05 11.68 2.27
CA LYS A 65 -31.03 10.65 1.93
C LYS A 65 -30.78 10.06 0.53
N HIS A 66 -29.92 10.69 -0.26
CA HIS A 66 -29.69 10.30 -1.65
C HIS A 66 -28.85 9.03 -1.75
N PRO A 67 -29.14 8.08 -2.69
CA PRO A 67 -28.41 6.83 -2.85
C PRO A 67 -26.91 7.03 -3.13
N SER A 68 -26.52 8.10 -3.81
CA SER A 68 -25.11 8.42 -4.10
C SER A 68 -24.22 8.66 -2.86
N ARG A 69 -24.84 8.76 -1.67
CA ARG A 69 -24.11 8.77 -0.40
C ARG A 69 -23.35 7.47 -0.13
N TYR A 70 -23.76 6.39 -0.76
CA TYR A 70 -23.20 5.07 -0.53
C TYR A 70 -22.45 4.59 -1.76
N ALA A 71 -21.31 3.95 -1.54
CA ALA A 71 -20.57 3.23 -2.56
C ALA A 71 -20.54 1.75 -2.21
N LEU A 72 -20.63 0.89 -3.22
CA LEU A 72 -20.38 -0.54 -3.03
C LEU A 72 -18.88 -0.76 -2.89
N VAL A 73 -18.49 -1.50 -1.86
CA VAL A 73 -17.10 -1.84 -1.59
C VAL A 73 -16.95 -3.33 -1.30
N GLU A 74 -15.79 -3.87 -1.59
CA GLU A 74 -15.37 -5.18 -1.11
C GLU A 74 -14.64 -4.99 0.24
N LEU A 75 -15.07 -5.73 1.25
CA LEU A 75 -14.42 -5.73 2.55
C LEU A 75 -13.50 -6.95 2.64
N VAL A 76 -12.20 -6.71 2.74
CA VAL A 76 -11.17 -7.74 2.72
C VAL A 76 -10.52 -7.84 4.11
N ASN A 77 -10.41 -9.07 4.64
CA ASN A 77 -9.56 -9.33 5.79
C ASN A 77 -8.10 -9.36 5.33
N ILE A 78 -7.32 -8.34 5.70
CA ILE A 78 -5.91 -8.20 5.28
C ILE A 78 -4.97 -9.28 5.82
N HIS A 79 -5.43 -10.07 6.78
CA HIS A 79 -4.68 -11.20 7.37
C HIS A 79 -5.16 -12.56 6.83
N SER A 80 -5.92 -12.57 5.73
CA SER A 80 -6.35 -13.82 5.09
C SER A 80 -5.20 -14.45 4.34
N ASP A 81 -4.99 -15.75 4.58
CA ASP A 81 -4.01 -16.56 3.83
C ASP A 81 -4.37 -16.70 2.32
N ALA A 82 -5.57 -16.27 1.93
CA ALA A 82 -6.01 -16.24 0.53
C ALA A 82 -5.57 -14.95 -0.19
N LEU A 83 -5.02 -13.97 0.54
CA LEU A 83 -4.46 -12.76 -0.07
C LEU A 83 -3.01 -13.02 -0.45
N ASP A 84 -2.75 -13.01 -1.74
CA ASP A 84 -1.43 -12.98 -2.30
C ASP A 84 -1.09 -11.55 -2.71
N PHE A 85 -0.02 -11.00 -2.13
CA PHE A 85 0.42 -9.65 -2.44
C PHE A 85 1.54 -9.72 -3.47
N GLU A 86 1.20 -9.48 -4.70
CA GLU A 86 2.20 -9.39 -5.76
C GLU A 86 3.10 -8.17 -5.56
N PRO A 87 4.40 -8.30 -5.84
CA PRO A 87 5.32 -7.19 -5.74
C PRO A 87 5.00 -6.11 -6.79
N ILE A 88 5.24 -4.86 -6.44
CA ILE A 88 5.19 -3.73 -7.37
C ILE A 88 6.62 -3.22 -7.53
N HIS A 89 7.21 -3.50 -8.69
CA HIS A 89 8.57 -3.08 -9.02
C HIS A 89 8.61 -1.64 -9.53
N ARG A 90 9.71 -0.94 -9.28
CA ARG A 90 9.98 0.41 -9.78
C ARG A 90 10.86 0.32 -11.01
N VAL A 91 10.46 1.01 -12.07
CA VAL A 91 11.26 1.16 -13.29
C VAL A 91 11.62 2.62 -13.45
N ILE A 92 12.90 2.90 -13.59
CA ILE A 92 13.39 4.27 -13.74
C ILE A 92 13.89 4.46 -15.17
N PHE A 93 13.32 5.42 -15.86
CA PHE A 93 13.67 5.81 -17.22
C PHE A 93 14.39 7.16 -17.25
N ASP A 94 15.12 7.41 -18.31
CA ASP A 94 15.77 8.69 -18.61
C ASP A 94 16.68 9.19 -17.47
N CYS A 95 17.32 8.27 -16.73
CA CYS A 95 18.23 8.58 -15.63
C CYS A 95 19.67 8.15 -15.93
N ASP A 96 20.63 8.80 -15.29
CA ASP A 96 22.01 8.31 -15.20
C ASP A 96 22.07 7.22 -14.12
N VAL A 97 22.15 5.95 -14.57
CA VAL A 97 22.12 4.78 -13.70
C VAL A 97 23.31 4.76 -12.73
N GLU A 98 24.52 5.11 -13.22
CA GLU A 98 25.72 5.13 -12.38
C GLU A 98 25.64 6.20 -11.30
N HIS A 99 25.12 7.37 -11.68
CA HIS A 99 24.88 8.45 -10.73
C HIS A 99 23.82 8.07 -9.69
N LEU A 100 22.69 7.51 -10.10
CA LEU A 100 21.62 7.05 -9.19
C LEU A 100 22.15 6.03 -8.19
N LEU A 101 22.85 5.00 -8.66
CA LEU A 101 23.46 3.99 -7.79
C LEU A 101 24.50 4.61 -6.84
N THR A 102 25.33 5.54 -7.33
CA THR A 102 26.29 6.26 -6.49
C THR A 102 25.61 7.03 -5.36
N GLN A 103 24.51 7.72 -5.64
CA GLN A 103 23.74 8.44 -4.62
C GLN A 103 23.09 7.47 -3.61
N MET A 104 22.58 6.33 -4.08
CA MET A 104 22.04 5.30 -3.21
C MET A 104 23.11 4.73 -2.25
N TYR A 105 24.30 4.43 -2.75
CA TYR A 105 25.44 3.97 -1.92
C TYR A 105 26.00 5.05 -1.00
N LYS A 106 25.76 6.32 -1.28
CA LYS A 106 26.10 7.42 -0.35
C LYS A 106 25.05 7.60 0.74
N ARG A 107 23.78 7.34 0.39
CA ARG A 107 22.65 7.53 1.30
C ARG A 107 22.56 6.43 2.35
N PHE A 108 22.87 5.19 1.96
CA PHE A 108 22.65 4.00 2.77
C PHE A 108 23.92 3.21 3.02
N THR A 109 23.96 2.56 4.18
CA THR A 109 24.93 1.51 4.47
C THR A 109 24.51 0.23 3.77
N ILE A 110 25.24 -0.13 2.71
CA ILE A 110 24.88 -1.23 1.82
C ILE A 110 25.94 -2.35 1.91
N ASN A 111 25.47 -3.58 2.06
CA ASN A 111 26.28 -4.79 2.03
C ASN A 111 25.74 -5.84 1.04
N THR A 112 26.44 -6.97 0.91
CA THR A 112 26.07 -8.12 0.08
C THR A 112 26.07 -9.43 0.88
N ASP A 113 26.17 -9.36 2.19
CA ASP A 113 26.29 -10.50 3.10
C ASP A 113 24.93 -11.00 3.65
N GLY A 114 23.84 -10.30 3.35
CA GLY A 114 22.50 -10.70 3.71
C GLY A 114 21.92 -9.98 4.92
N ASN A 115 22.64 -9.00 5.47
CA ASN A 115 22.18 -8.26 6.64
C ASN A 115 21.43 -6.97 6.26
N GLY A 116 20.16 -6.88 6.62
CA GLY A 116 19.31 -5.70 6.35
C GLY A 116 18.16 -5.95 5.38
N GLN A 117 17.59 -4.88 4.85
CA GLN A 117 16.51 -4.95 3.87
C GLN A 117 17.02 -5.33 2.49
N LYS A 118 16.56 -6.47 1.97
CA LYS A 118 16.91 -6.95 0.64
C LYS A 118 16.34 -6.08 -0.45
N LEU A 119 17.17 -5.69 -1.40
CA LEU A 119 16.82 -5.00 -2.63
C LEU A 119 17.57 -5.64 -3.81
N THR A 120 16.85 -5.91 -4.89
CA THR A 120 17.46 -6.36 -6.15
C THR A 120 17.23 -5.30 -7.22
N TYR A 121 18.27 -4.92 -7.93
CA TYR A 121 18.15 -4.04 -9.07
C TYR A 121 18.71 -4.69 -10.34
N ILE A 122 18.09 -4.36 -11.47
CA ILE A 122 18.42 -4.88 -12.79
C ILE A 122 18.81 -3.69 -13.67
N THR A 123 19.92 -3.82 -14.36
CA THR A 123 20.42 -2.83 -15.33
C THR A 123 20.88 -3.53 -16.60
N SER A 124 21.34 -2.78 -17.60
CA SER A 124 21.98 -3.36 -18.79
C SER A 124 23.24 -4.18 -18.47
N ALA A 125 23.85 -3.97 -17.31
CA ALA A 125 25.00 -4.73 -16.84
C ALA A 125 24.62 -6.04 -16.12
N GLY A 126 23.34 -6.27 -15.89
CA GLY A 126 22.79 -7.44 -15.23
C GLY A 126 22.06 -7.14 -13.92
N GLU A 127 21.78 -8.18 -13.17
CA GLU A 127 21.09 -8.15 -11.90
C GLU A 127 22.08 -8.11 -10.72
N LYS A 128 21.74 -7.35 -9.68
CA LYS A 128 22.50 -7.33 -8.44
C LYS A 128 21.58 -7.23 -7.22
N THR A 129 21.79 -8.10 -6.25
CA THR A 129 21.15 -8.05 -4.94
C THR A 129 22.04 -7.35 -3.92
N ILE A 130 21.46 -6.46 -3.16
CA ILE A 130 22.10 -5.71 -2.07
C ILE A 130 21.21 -5.74 -0.83
N TYR A 131 21.77 -5.36 0.30
CA TYR A 131 21.06 -5.25 1.57
C TYR A 131 21.34 -3.90 2.21
N ILE A 132 20.28 -3.21 2.69
CA ILE A 132 20.35 -1.90 3.32
C ILE A 132 20.22 -2.09 4.84
N GLU A 133 21.27 -1.75 5.60
CA GLU A 133 21.32 -1.92 7.05
C GLU A 133 20.57 -0.81 7.80
N ASP A 134 20.70 0.41 7.32
CA ASP A 134 20.14 1.63 7.90
C ASP A 134 18.83 2.07 7.22
N ALA A 135 17.94 1.11 7.04
CA ALA A 135 16.67 1.32 6.38
C ALA A 135 15.82 2.40 7.07
N THR A 136 15.17 3.25 6.27
CA THR A 136 14.36 4.39 6.75
C THR A 136 12.87 4.07 6.89
N SER A 137 12.45 2.87 6.47
CA SER A 137 11.06 2.39 6.53
C SER A 137 11.04 0.93 7.00
N ASN A 138 9.90 0.47 7.52
CA ASN A 138 9.71 -0.93 7.92
C ASN A 138 9.78 -1.89 6.74
N LEU A 139 9.45 -1.43 5.53
CA LEU A 139 9.48 -2.24 4.31
C LEU A 139 10.55 -1.71 3.34
N ALA A 140 11.24 -2.61 2.67
CA ALA A 140 12.26 -2.28 1.67
C ALA A 140 11.70 -1.37 0.55
N VAL A 141 10.46 -1.59 0.17
CA VAL A 141 9.76 -0.76 -0.81
C VAL A 141 9.61 0.70 -0.35
N GLY A 142 9.33 0.93 0.93
CA GLY A 142 9.22 2.29 1.49
C GLY A 142 10.58 2.99 1.56
N THR A 143 11.63 2.27 1.96
CA THR A 143 13.00 2.79 1.96
C THR A 143 13.46 3.19 0.55
N LEU A 144 13.21 2.32 -0.44
CA LEU A 144 13.54 2.61 -1.84
C LEU A 144 12.73 3.78 -2.39
N GLN A 145 11.41 3.81 -2.15
CA GLN A 145 10.54 4.87 -2.65
C GLN A 145 10.97 6.24 -2.13
N SER A 146 11.22 6.35 -0.82
CA SER A 146 11.69 7.61 -0.23
C SER A 146 13.00 8.11 -0.85
N PHE A 147 13.93 7.21 -1.15
CA PHE A 147 15.16 7.56 -1.85
C PHE A 147 14.90 8.04 -3.28
N LEU A 148 14.05 7.32 -4.02
CA LEU A 148 13.73 7.68 -5.41
C LEU A 148 12.97 9.00 -5.50
N ASP A 149 12.05 9.25 -4.58
CA ASP A 149 11.30 10.52 -4.53
C ASP A 149 12.24 11.71 -4.31
N ASP A 150 13.20 11.59 -3.37
CA ASP A 150 14.21 12.62 -3.15
C ASP A 150 15.12 12.78 -4.36
N TYR A 151 15.60 11.68 -4.95
CA TYR A 151 16.49 11.69 -6.10
C TYR A 151 15.85 12.38 -7.32
N LEU A 152 14.60 12.03 -7.65
CA LEU A 152 13.90 12.55 -8.82
C LEU A 152 13.44 14.01 -8.67
N GLN A 153 13.48 14.59 -7.46
CA GLN A 153 13.31 16.03 -7.27
C GLN A 153 14.54 16.84 -7.73
N GLU A 154 15.72 16.24 -7.61
CA GLU A 154 16.99 16.94 -7.88
C GLU A 154 17.59 16.58 -9.24
N PHE A 155 17.35 15.35 -9.72
CA PHE A 155 18.01 14.80 -10.91
C PHE A 155 16.99 14.33 -11.94
N ALA A 156 17.43 14.26 -13.21
CA ALA A 156 16.61 13.76 -14.30
C ALA A 156 16.25 12.28 -14.13
N GLY A 157 15.02 11.95 -14.50
CA GLY A 157 14.48 10.59 -14.50
C GLY A 157 12.97 10.60 -14.44
N LYS A 158 12.38 9.46 -14.73
CA LYS A 158 10.95 9.19 -14.60
C LYS A 158 10.77 7.83 -13.95
N ILE A 159 9.82 7.74 -13.05
CA ILE A 159 9.45 6.48 -12.40
C ILE A 159 8.16 5.93 -12.99
N ASP A 160 8.14 4.61 -13.21
CA ASP A 160 6.94 3.84 -13.54
C ASP A 160 6.94 2.55 -12.73
N TYR A 161 5.84 1.79 -12.81
CA TYR A 161 5.61 0.64 -11.95
C TYR A 161 5.21 -0.58 -12.78
N ILE A 162 5.78 -1.75 -12.43
CA ILE A 162 5.39 -3.05 -12.99
C ILE A 162 4.81 -3.90 -11.87
N HIS A 163 3.64 -4.46 -12.11
CA HIS A 163 2.94 -5.34 -11.18
C HIS A 163 3.21 -6.81 -11.53
N GLY A 164 3.35 -7.65 -10.50
CA GLY A 164 3.50 -9.09 -10.64
C GLY A 164 4.94 -9.54 -10.82
N GLU A 165 5.09 -10.75 -11.34
CA GLU A 165 6.37 -11.42 -11.59
C GLU A 165 6.84 -11.29 -13.06
N GLU A 166 6.32 -10.34 -13.82
CA GLU A 166 6.64 -10.13 -15.23
C GLU A 166 8.03 -9.52 -15.46
#